data_aaf6acdaa0cc6ff60c948d78fe643ae6
#
_entry.id   aaf6acdaa0cc6ff60c948d78fe643ae6
#
_cell.length_a   1.000
_cell.length_b   1.000
_cell.length_c   1.000
_cell.angle_alpha   90.00
_cell.angle_beta   90.00
_cell.angle_gamma   90.00
#
_symmetry.space_group_name_H-M   'P 1'
#
loop_
_entity.id
_entity.type
_entity.pdbx_description
1 polymer ?
#
loop_
_entity_poly.entity_id
_entity_poly.type
_entity_poly.pdbx_seq_one_letter_code
_entity_poly.pdbx_strand_id
1 'polypeptide(L)'
;MLSLLRSAVIASVILCVFVLTMSAPVPVFAAEDSIINILPTPGFTPDWVMKERVTLYNSDTLFDHIDGEAELYFPYGFDMLATVTYLNKKNPEVWVVVDVYRMGSLLDAFGIYSNYRKADAVGTVIGAEGFVSPSQMMFYQDRYFVMIQVTGTTSLEQDLFVACGRTVSRNLPPNTGRPRELEVLAGIPGVVTKSERYLGQSLLGYAFFRRGIIADAMLGGERVQVFVVFEHSPDAARKAFDDYRSYLKAEGQEMNVTGTTDRISLTAVDPLYRGVFVEQSGPYLIGAIRMKEASAAKPIVEQLRERLLKR
;
A
#
# COMPACT_ATOMS: atom_id res chain seq x y z
N MET A 1 -35.47 -58.81 56.98
CA MET A 1 -34.58 -57.98 57.79
C MET A 1 -33.89 -57.01 56.89
N LEU A 2 -34.26 -55.76 56.98
CA LEU A 2 -33.94 -54.65 56.12
C LEU A 2 -32.57 -54.04 56.42
N SER A 3 -31.80 -53.68 55.41
CA SER A 3 -30.77 -52.69 55.55
C SER A 3 -30.86 -51.74 54.37
N LEU A 4 -31.14 -50.50 54.68
CA LEU A 4 -31.26 -49.39 53.77
C LEU A 4 -29.87 -48.88 53.36
N LEU A 5 -29.56 -48.86 52.06
CA LEU A 5 -28.44 -48.15 51.50
C LEU A 5 -28.93 -46.77 50.98
N ARG A 6 -28.43 -45.70 51.56
CA ARG A 6 -28.60 -44.33 51.07
C ARG A 6 -27.51 -43.99 50.03
N SER A 7 -27.91 -43.79 48.82
CA SER A 7 -27.01 -43.24 47.77
C SER A 7 -27.00 -41.71 47.85
N ALA A 8 -25.83 -41.15 48.12
CA ALA A 8 -25.60 -39.71 48.03
C ALA A 8 -25.22 -39.34 46.59
N VAL A 9 -26.04 -38.53 45.95
CA VAL A 9 -25.73 -37.90 44.64
C VAL A 9 -24.94 -36.63 44.89
N ILE A 10 -23.66 -36.61 44.49
CA ILE A 10 -22.82 -35.41 44.49
C ILE A 10 -23.05 -34.70 43.16
N ALA A 11 -23.75 -33.59 43.22
CA ALA A 11 -23.89 -32.68 42.07
C ALA A 11 -22.64 -31.79 41.97
N SER A 12 -21.78 -32.05 40.96
CA SER A 12 -20.67 -31.17 40.61
C SER A 12 -21.19 -29.99 39.81
N VAL A 13 -21.22 -28.82 40.42
CA VAL A 13 -21.48 -27.54 39.73
C VAL A 13 -20.16 -27.06 39.08
N ILE A 14 -20.05 -27.21 37.78
CA ILE A 14 -18.94 -26.62 37.00
C ILE A 14 -19.28 -25.15 36.77
N LEU A 15 -18.62 -24.25 37.49
CA LEU A 15 -18.70 -22.83 37.34
C LEU A 15 -17.78 -22.44 36.15
N CYS A 16 -18.35 -22.28 34.94
CA CYS A 16 -17.65 -21.67 33.79
C CYS A 16 -17.49 -20.16 34.03
N VAL A 17 -16.29 -19.77 34.46
CA VAL A 17 -15.91 -18.36 34.51
C VAL A 17 -15.61 -17.92 33.08
N PHE A 18 -16.54 -17.26 32.41
CA PHE A 18 -16.31 -16.52 31.16
C PHE A 18 -15.48 -15.29 31.50
N VAL A 19 -14.16 -15.34 31.26
CA VAL A 19 -13.32 -14.16 31.27
C VAL A 19 -13.59 -13.38 29.99
N LEU A 20 -14.49 -12.41 30.03
CA LEU A 20 -14.66 -11.40 28.99
C LEU A 20 -13.39 -10.55 29.00
N THR A 21 -12.43 -10.81 28.13
CA THR A 21 -11.35 -9.86 27.86
C THR A 21 -11.94 -8.67 27.12
N MET A 22 -12.37 -7.67 27.88
CA MET A 22 -12.62 -6.33 27.32
C MET A 22 -11.28 -5.79 26.82
N SER A 23 -11.04 -5.88 25.52
CA SER A 23 -9.99 -5.08 24.85
C SER A 23 -10.42 -3.61 25.01
N ALA A 24 -9.83 -2.92 25.98
CA ALA A 24 -10.05 -1.50 26.14
C ALA A 24 -9.59 -0.81 24.83
N PRO A 25 -10.38 0.12 24.26
CA PRO A 25 -9.91 0.91 23.14
C PRO A 25 -8.66 1.67 23.60
N VAL A 26 -7.57 1.55 22.84
CA VAL A 26 -6.36 2.33 23.06
C VAL A 26 -6.80 3.81 22.96
N PRO A 27 -6.56 4.65 23.96
CA PRO A 27 -7.02 6.03 23.92
C PRO A 27 -6.40 6.73 22.72
N VAL A 28 -7.20 7.42 21.92
CA VAL A 28 -6.80 8.17 20.72
C VAL A 28 -5.62 9.10 21.01
N PHE A 29 -5.57 9.69 22.22
CA PHE A 29 -4.46 10.55 22.68
C PHE A 29 -3.08 9.87 22.66
N ALA A 30 -2.99 8.59 23.03
CA ALA A 30 -1.70 7.87 22.98
C ALA A 30 -1.22 7.61 21.53
N ALA A 31 -2.13 7.58 20.57
CA ALA A 31 -1.80 7.41 19.15
C ALA A 31 -1.34 8.73 18.51
N GLU A 32 -1.91 9.86 18.93
CA GLU A 32 -1.50 11.21 18.51
C GLU A 32 -0.11 11.56 19.02
N ASP A 33 0.14 11.36 20.30
CA ASP A 33 1.46 11.60 20.91
C ASP A 33 2.57 10.80 20.24
N SER A 34 2.27 9.60 19.77
CA SER A 34 3.27 8.75 19.09
C SER A 34 3.74 9.30 17.76
N ILE A 35 2.86 9.92 16.96
CA ILE A 35 3.23 10.46 15.63
C ILE A 35 3.96 11.80 15.74
N ILE A 36 3.63 12.64 16.75
CA ILE A 36 4.32 13.91 17.02
C ILE A 36 5.80 13.66 17.33
N ASN A 37 6.11 12.61 18.09
CA ASN A 37 7.47 12.27 18.50
C ASN A 37 8.38 11.79 17.35
N ILE A 38 7.82 11.52 16.18
CA ILE A 38 8.60 11.17 14.97
C ILE A 38 9.34 12.40 14.43
N LEU A 39 8.76 13.58 14.57
CA LEU A 39 9.31 14.80 14.02
C LEU A 39 10.47 15.35 14.87
N PRO A 40 11.61 15.74 14.25
CA PRO A 40 12.80 16.21 14.96
C PRO A 40 12.54 17.47 15.79
N THR A 41 12.81 17.41 17.09
CA THR A 41 12.65 18.55 18.01
C THR A 41 13.98 18.84 18.69
N PRO A 42 14.46 20.10 18.77
CA PRO A 42 13.86 21.33 18.22
C PRO A 42 14.16 21.57 16.73
N GLY A 43 14.82 20.64 16.05
CA GLY A 43 15.21 20.72 14.64
C GLY A 43 16.05 19.53 14.22
N PHE A 44 16.38 19.40 12.94
CA PHE A 44 17.14 18.28 12.40
C PHE A 44 18.65 18.57 12.23
N THR A 45 19.05 19.85 12.27
CA THR A 45 20.43 20.33 12.41
C THR A 45 20.48 21.61 13.23
N PRO A 46 21.65 22.11 13.70
CA PRO A 46 21.74 23.37 14.46
C PRO A 46 21.21 24.61 13.73
N ASP A 47 21.29 24.62 12.39
CA ASP A 47 20.85 25.76 11.57
C ASP A 47 19.37 25.66 11.17
N TRP A 48 18.71 24.52 11.36
CA TRP A 48 17.32 24.27 10.99
C TRP A 48 16.48 24.00 12.23
N VAL A 49 15.58 24.91 12.56
CA VAL A 49 14.78 24.87 13.78
C VAL A 49 13.31 24.96 13.47
N MET A 50 12.51 24.33 14.32
CA MET A 50 11.05 24.40 14.22
C MET A 50 10.60 25.86 14.22
N LYS A 51 9.75 26.21 13.24
CA LYS A 51 9.08 27.52 13.16
C LYS A 51 7.89 27.58 14.11
N GLU A 52 7.11 26.49 14.10
CA GLU A 52 5.83 26.38 14.81
C GLU A 52 5.72 24.99 15.45
N ARG A 53 4.69 24.79 16.26
CA ARG A 53 4.38 23.45 16.79
C ARG A 53 3.94 22.52 15.69
N VAL A 54 4.12 21.22 15.91
CA VAL A 54 3.57 20.18 15.04
C VAL A 54 2.05 20.34 14.95
N THR A 55 1.53 20.32 13.74
CA THR A 55 0.08 20.31 13.46
C THR A 55 -0.33 18.89 13.05
N LEU A 56 -1.50 18.48 13.51
CA LEU A 56 -2.07 17.16 13.18
C LEU A 56 -3.31 17.34 12.31
N TYR A 57 -3.46 16.44 11.35
CA TYR A 57 -4.65 16.33 10.50
C TYR A 57 -5.11 14.88 10.45
N ASN A 58 -6.40 14.67 10.64
CA ASN A 58 -7.09 13.40 10.47
C ASN A 58 -7.85 13.38 9.13
N SER A 59 -8.65 12.35 8.88
CA SER A 59 -9.41 12.21 7.65
C SER A 59 -10.39 13.35 7.37
N ASP A 60 -10.90 14.01 8.42
CA ASP A 60 -11.87 15.11 8.28
C ASP A 60 -11.18 16.43 7.97
N THR A 61 -9.92 16.59 8.37
CA THR A 61 -9.17 17.86 8.29
C THR A 61 -8.00 17.83 7.31
N LEU A 62 -7.70 16.68 6.67
CA LEU A 62 -6.59 16.57 5.72
C LEU A 62 -6.70 17.55 4.55
N PHE A 63 -7.92 17.85 4.13
CA PHE A 63 -8.19 18.82 3.05
C PHE A 63 -7.70 20.24 3.38
N ASP A 64 -7.62 20.60 4.65
CA ASP A 64 -7.13 21.92 5.06
C ASP A 64 -5.61 22.08 4.84
N HIS A 65 -4.88 20.96 4.67
CA HIS A 65 -3.44 20.95 4.46
C HIS A 65 -3.04 20.69 2.98
N ILE A 66 -3.65 19.70 2.34
CA ILE A 66 -3.24 19.27 0.98
C ILE A 66 -4.34 19.42 -0.08
N ASP A 67 -5.41 20.19 0.24
CA ASP A 67 -6.50 20.54 -0.68
C ASP A 67 -7.03 19.31 -1.46
N GLY A 68 -7.20 19.42 -2.78
CA GLY A 68 -7.77 18.35 -3.62
C GLY A 68 -6.97 17.04 -3.66
N GLU A 69 -5.71 17.01 -3.19
CA GLU A 69 -4.90 15.79 -3.14
C GLU A 69 -5.29 14.84 -1.99
N ALA A 70 -6.09 15.27 -1.01
CA ALA A 70 -6.46 14.45 0.16
C ALA A 70 -7.13 13.12 -0.24
N GLU A 71 -7.95 13.12 -1.28
CA GLU A 71 -8.63 11.93 -1.78
C GLU A 71 -7.68 10.83 -2.27
N LEU A 72 -6.43 11.18 -2.64
CA LEU A 72 -5.43 10.20 -3.06
C LEU A 72 -4.95 9.31 -1.91
N TYR A 73 -5.10 9.76 -0.66
CA TYR A 73 -4.59 9.07 0.53
C TYR A 73 -5.60 8.09 1.13
N PHE A 74 -6.90 8.36 1.03
CA PHE A 74 -7.95 7.56 1.66
C PHE A 74 -7.97 6.09 1.20
N PRO A 75 -7.76 5.76 -0.08
CA PRO A 75 -7.69 4.37 -0.54
C PRO A 75 -6.58 3.54 0.12
N TYR A 76 -5.58 4.20 0.71
CA TYR A 76 -4.45 3.59 1.39
C TYR A 76 -4.59 3.61 2.92
N GLY A 77 -5.84 3.73 3.41
CA GLY A 77 -6.13 3.68 4.84
C GLY A 77 -5.45 4.81 5.62
N PHE A 78 -5.42 6.02 5.06
CA PHE A 78 -4.92 7.19 5.76
C PHE A 78 -5.60 7.34 7.13
N ASP A 79 -4.79 7.53 8.15
CA ASP A 79 -5.21 7.64 9.54
C ASP A 79 -4.88 9.02 10.12
N MET A 80 -3.64 9.48 9.96
CA MET A 80 -3.20 10.77 10.51
C MET A 80 -1.98 11.31 9.76
N LEU A 81 -1.90 12.63 9.64
CA LEU A 81 -0.73 13.39 9.22
C LEU A 81 -0.22 14.22 10.39
N ALA A 82 1.09 14.16 10.63
CA ALA A 82 1.80 15.16 11.44
C ALA A 82 2.71 15.98 10.53
N THR A 83 2.58 17.29 10.60
CA THR A 83 3.36 18.24 9.79
C THR A 83 4.09 19.25 10.65
N VAL A 84 5.27 19.67 10.20
CA VAL A 84 6.06 20.71 10.84
C VAL A 84 6.92 21.47 9.81
N THR A 85 7.08 22.76 10.05
CA THR A 85 7.96 23.63 9.28
C THR A 85 9.25 23.91 10.03
N TYR A 86 10.41 23.74 9.38
CA TYR A 86 11.72 24.13 9.90
C TYR A 86 12.25 25.32 9.12
N LEU A 87 12.68 26.36 9.83
CA LEU A 87 13.34 27.55 9.26
C LEU A 87 14.84 27.38 9.25
N ASN A 88 15.46 27.89 8.18
CA ASN A 88 16.90 28.10 8.13
C ASN A 88 17.26 29.38 8.92
N LYS A 89 18.02 29.28 9.99
CA LYS A 89 18.48 30.43 10.80
C LYS A 89 19.31 31.44 10.01
N LYS A 90 20.04 30.99 8.98
CA LYS A 90 20.89 31.83 8.15
C LYS A 90 20.14 32.50 6.99
N ASN A 91 19.03 31.92 6.56
CA ASN A 91 18.16 32.46 5.53
C ASN A 91 16.69 32.17 5.88
N PRO A 92 16.01 33.06 6.63
CA PRO A 92 14.64 32.85 7.08
C PRO A 92 13.57 32.77 5.97
N GLU A 93 13.91 33.14 4.74
CA GLU A 93 13.03 33.01 3.58
C GLU A 93 13.00 31.56 3.05
N VAL A 94 13.93 30.70 3.50
CA VAL A 94 13.99 29.30 3.12
C VAL A 94 13.56 28.42 4.29
N TRP A 95 12.59 27.55 4.04
CA TRP A 95 12.12 26.59 5.03
C TRP A 95 11.88 25.21 4.42
N VAL A 96 11.85 24.20 5.27
CA VAL A 96 11.55 22.82 4.94
C VAL A 96 10.28 22.41 5.65
N VAL A 97 9.32 21.90 4.90
CA VAL A 97 8.10 21.26 5.44
C VAL A 97 8.35 19.76 5.49
N VAL A 98 8.02 19.15 6.61
CA VAL A 98 8.09 17.69 6.82
C VAL A 98 6.70 17.19 7.16
N ASP A 99 6.18 16.34 6.30
CA ASP A 99 4.90 15.67 6.42
C ASP A 99 5.13 14.18 6.70
N VAL A 100 4.57 13.66 7.78
CA VAL A 100 4.60 12.24 8.16
C VAL A 100 3.18 11.72 8.15
N TYR A 101 2.85 10.92 7.14
CA TYR A 101 1.54 10.31 6.97
C TYR A 101 1.54 8.90 7.56
N ARG A 102 0.61 8.61 8.47
CA ARG A 102 0.35 7.26 8.98
C ARG A 102 -0.72 6.60 8.12
N MET A 103 -0.36 5.51 7.46
CA MET A 103 -1.18 4.76 6.52
C MET A 103 -1.72 3.47 7.16
N GLY A 104 -2.63 2.78 6.47
CA GLY A 104 -3.25 1.54 6.96
C GLY A 104 -2.25 0.41 7.24
N SER A 105 -1.25 0.26 6.38
CA SER A 105 -0.24 -0.80 6.46
C SER A 105 1.06 -0.40 5.75
N LEU A 106 2.08 -1.26 5.84
CA LEU A 106 3.31 -1.12 5.05
C LEU A 106 3.03 -1.11 3.54
N LEU A 107 2.09 -1.94 3.06
CA LEU A 107 1.69 -1.97 1.65
C LEU A 107 0.99 -0.66 1.23
N ASP A 108 0.18 -0.09 2.11
CA ASP A 108 -0.51 1.18 1.85
C ASP A 108 0.49 2.35 1.82
N ALA A 109 1.48 2.38 2.71
CA ALA A 109 2.57 3.36 2.69
C ALA A 109 3.41 3.25 1.40
N PHE A 110 3.72 2.03 0.95
CA PHE A 110 4.33 1.80 -0.35
C PHE A 110 3.41 2.27 -1.49
N GLY A 111 2.11 2.02 -1.39
CA GLY A 111 1.13 2.40 -2.42
C GLY A 111 1.16 3.90 -2.70
N ILE A 112 0.99 4.71 -1.66
CA ILE A 112 1.04 6.17 -1.83
C ILE A 112 2.43 6.65 -2.28
N TYR A 113 3.52 6.10 -1.72
CA TYR A 113 4.89 6.39 -2.18
C TYR A 113 5.07 6.08 -3.67
N SER A 114 4.54 4.96 -4.17
CA SER A 114 4.67 4.53 -5.56
C SER A 114 3.98 5.45 -6.57
N ASN A 115 2.98 6.25 -6.12
CA ASN A 115 2.33 7.26 -6.96
C ASN A 115 3.24 8.47 -7.24
N TYR A 116 4.12 8.80 -6.28
CA TYR A 116 5.06 9.92 -6.41
C TYR A 116 6.41 9.51 -7.00
N ARG A 117 6.75 8.23 -6.97
CA ARG A 117 8.02 7.72 -7.48
C ARG A 117 8.11 7.91 -8.99
N LYS A 118 9.13 8.68 -9.45
CA LYS A 118 9.45 8.87 -10.85
C LYS A 118 10.54 7.88 -11.28
N ALA A 119 10.51 7.46 -12.55
CA ALA A 119 11.46 6.49 -13.09
C ALA A 119 12.92 6.98 -13.08
N ASP A 120 13.11 8.30 -13.19
CA ASP A 120 14.40 8.99 -13.21
C ASP A 120 14.84 9.55 -11.85
N ALA A 121 14.05 9.31 -10.79
CA ALA A 121 14.37 9.80 -9.45
C ALA A 121 15.63 9.15 -8.88
N VAL A 122 16.48 9.97 -8.25
CA VAL A 122 17.69 9.48 -7.56
C VAL A 122 17.28 8.77 -6.28
N GLY A 123 17.51 7.45 -6.23
CA GLY A 123 17.20 6.63 -5.07
C GLY A 123 18.06 6.97 -3.85
N THR A 124 17.51 6.82 -2.66
CA THR A 124 18.23 6.97 -1.38
C THR A 124 17.99 5.75 -0.49
N VAL A 125 18.95 5.47 0.39
CA VAL A 125 18.92 4.37 1.39
C VAL A 125 18.31 4.84 2.72
N ILE A 126 17.15 5.49 2.65
CA ILE A 126 16.40 5.92 3.84
C ILE A 126 15.03 5.26 3.79
N GLY A 127 14.62 4.70 4.93
CA GLY A 127 13.41 3.90 5.02
C GLY A 127 13.55 2.55 4.31
N ALA A 128 12.43 2.00 3.84
CA ALA A 128 12.38 0.80 3.01
C ALA A 128 12.78 1.12 1.55
N GLU A 129 12.32 2.26 1.05
CA GLU A 129 12.69 2.83 -0.24
C GLU A 129 12.43 4.34 -0.20
N GLY A 130 13.29 5.13 -0.83
CA GLY A 130 13.13 6.58 -0.94
C GLY A 130 13.79 7.14 -2.19
N PHE A 131 13.46 8.38 -2.50
CA PHE A 131 14.11 9.16 -3.54
C PHE A 131 14.30 10.62 -3.12
N VAL A 132 15.23 11.29 -3.76
CA VAL A 132 15.50 12.70 -3.57
C VAL A 132 15.57 13.41 -4.93
N SER A 133 15.09 14.64 -4.95
CA SER A 133 15.19 15.59 -6.04
C SER A 133 15.66 16.95 -5.51
N PRO A 134 15.92 17.96 -6.35
CA PRO A 134 16.37 19.27 -5.87
C PRO A 134 15.43 19.95 -4.87
N SER A 135 14.11 19.72 -4.96
CA SER A 135 13.10 20.40 -4.13
C SER A 135 12.41 19.51 -3.11
N GLN A 136 12.63 18.19 -3.13
CA GLN A 136 11.90 17.28 -2.25
C GLN A 136 12.63 15.94 -2.05
N MET A 137 12.32 15.31 -0.94
CA MET A 137 12.67 13.94 -0.65
C MET A 137 11.42 13.21 -0.19
N MET A 138 11.23 11.96 -0.64
CA MET A 138 10.15 11.10 -0.19
C MET A 138 10.67 9.72 0.12
N PHE A 139 10.12 9.08 1.16
CA PHE A 139 10.40 7.69 1.49
C PHE A 139 9.23 7.07 2.25
N TYR A 140 9.22 5.75 2.35
CA TYR A 140 8.33 5.06 3.28
C TYR A 140 9.12 4.13 4.20
N GLN A 141 8.59 3.95 5.41
CA GLN A 141 9.15 3.05 6.43
C GLN A 141 8.01 2.55 7.30
N ASP A 142 7.93 1.23 7.49
CA ASP A 142 6.77 0.62 8.13
C ASP A 142 5.47 1.12 7.48
N ARG A 143 4.48 1.52 8.25
CA ARG A 143 3.20 2.10 7.77
C ARG A 143 3.24 3.61 7.54
N TYR A 144 4.41 4.22 7.51
CA TYR A 144 4.56 5.66 7.36
C TYR A 144 5.09 6.04 5.97
N PHE A 145 4.42 6.99 5.34
CA PHE A 145 4.92 7.71 4.18
C PHE A 145 5.41 9.08 4.63
N VAL A 146 6.60 9.47 4.21
CA VAL A 146 7.23 10.74 4.59
C VAL A 146 7.53 11.55 3.36
N MET A 147 7.12 12.82 3.39
CA MET A 147 7.40 13.82 2.38
C MET A 147 8.15 14.99 3.03
N ILE A 148 9.26 15.39 2.44
CA ILE A 148 10.10 16.51 2.87
C ILE A 148 10.24 17.45 1.67
N GLN A 149 9.80 18.69 1.81
CA GLN A 149 9.77 19.66 0.72
C GLN A 149 10.43 20.97 1.15
N VAL A 150 11.21 21.58 0.24
CA VAL A 150 11.76 22.92 0.46
C VAL A 150 10.84 23.98 -0.14
N THR A 151 10.74 25.11 0.54
CA THR A 151 10.00 26.31 0.11
C THR A 151 10.90 27.55 0.26
N GLY A 152 10.66 28.57 -0.56
CA GLY A 152 11.47 29.80 -0.60
C GLY A 152 12.72 29.70 -1.47
N THR A 153 12.99 28.52 -2.03
CA THR A 153 14.03 28.28 -3.05
C THR A 153 13.61 27.14 -3.97
N THR A 154 14.23 27.05 -5.14
CA THR A 154 13.97 25.97 -6.12
C THR A 154 14.76 24.70 -5.84
N SER A 155 15.77 24.77 -4.96
CA SER A 155 16.61 23.61 -4.63
C SER A 155 17.21 23.73 -3.24
N LEU A 156 17.49 22.58 -2.65
CA LEU A 156 18.23 22.41 -1.41
C LEU A 156 19.33 21.37 -1.64
N GLU A 157 20.47 21.52 -0.94
CA GLU A 157 21.53 20.52 -1.00
C GLU A 157 21.00 19.14 -0.59
N GLN A 158 21.32 18.11 -1.37
CA GLN A 158 20.84 16.76 -1.14
C GLN A 158 21.18 16.25 0.27
N ASP A 159 22.36 16.59 0.80
CA ASP A 159 22.79 16.17 2.14
C ASP A 159 21.89 16.72 3.26
N LEU A 160 21.28 17.89 3.05
CA LEU A 160 20.32 18.46 4.02
C LEU A 160 19.03 17.68 4.03
N PHE A 161 18.49 17.30 2.85
CA PHE A 161 17.33 16.39 2.77
C PHE A 161 17.63 15.05 3.44
N VAL A 162 18.82 14.48 3.14
CA VAL A 162 19.26 13.21 3.73
C VAL A 162 19.41 13.32 5.25
N ALA A 163 19.94 14.42 5.78
CA ALA A 163 20.06 14.65 7.22
C ALA A 163 18.67 14.71 7.90
N CYS A 164 17.74 15.46 7.30
CA CYS A 164 16.38 15.53 7.79
C CYS A 164 15.70 14.15 7.74
N GLY A 165 15.71 13.48 6.59
CA GLY A 165 15.10 12.17 6.41
C GLY A 165 15.67 11.10 7.33
N ARG A 166 17.00 11.08 7.58
CA ARG A 166 17.61 10.17 8.54
C ARG A 166 17.12 10.40 9.97
N THR A 167 16.93 11.66 10.35
CA THR A 167 16.45 11.98 11.70
C THR A 167 15.01 11.51 11.88
N VAL A 168 14.14 11.76 10.90
CA VAL A 168 12.77 11.23 10.90
C VAL A 168 12.77 9.69 10.90
N SER A 169 13.54 9.06 10.03
CA SER A 169 13.62 7.60 9.90
C SER A 169 14.06 6.90 11.21
N ARG A 170 14.96 7.50 11.98
CA ARG A 170 15.38 6.96 13.30
C ARG A 170 14.28 6.95 14.34
N ASN A 171 13.34 7.87 14.24
CA ASN A 171 12.21 7.99 15.16
C ASN A 171 11.01 7.13 14.74
N LEU A 172 11.00 6.60 13.50
CA LEU A 172 10.01 5.66 13.01
C LEU A 172 10.26 4.24 13.53
N PRO A 173 9.24 3.38 13.57
CA PRO A 173 9.44 1.95 13.79
C PRO A 173 10.52 1.38 12.86
N PRO A 174 11.40 0.46 13.32
CA PRO A 174 12.59 0.05 12.60
C PRO A 174 12.35 -0.88 11.39
N ASN A 175 11.11 -1.07 10.98
CA ASN A 175 10.78 -1.91 9.84
C ASN A 175 11.09 -1.19 8.51
N THR A 176 12.21 -1.55 7.88
CA THR A 176 12.64 -1.09 6.56
C THR A 176 12.47 -2.15 5.48
N GLY A 177 11.69 -3.19 5.73
CA GLY A 177 11.36 -4.22 4.75
C GLY A 177 10.43 -3.70 3.65
N ARG A 178 10.45 -4.36 2.49
CA ARG A 178 9.45 -4.13 1.44
C ARG A 178 8.17 -4.93 1.74
N PRO A 179 7.00 -4.49 1.26
CA PRO A 179 5.77 -5.27 1.35
C PRO A 179 5.93 -6.66 0.73
N ARG A 180 5.49 -7.70 1.44
CA ARG A 180 5.59 -9.08 0.96
C ARG A 180 4.81 -9.30 -0.34
N GLU A 181 3.72 -8.59 -0.52
CA GLU A 181 2.87 -8.67 -1.71
C GLU A 181 3.66 -8.41 -3.00
N LEU A 182 4.66 -7.53 -2.94
CA LEU A 182 5.53 -7.22 -4.08
C LEU A 182 6.52 -8.34 -4.45
N GLU A 183 6.81 -9.26 -3.53
CA GLU A 183 7.73 -10.36 -3.77
C GLU A 183 7.24 -11.31 -4.88
N VAL A 184 5.93 -11.34 -5.13
CA VAL A 184 5.36 -12.14 -6.22
C VAL A 184 5.90 -11.70 -7.59
N LEU A 185 6.24 -10.41 -7.73
CA LEU A 185 6.78 -9.83 -8.96
C LEU A 185 8.31 -9.91 -9.04
N ALA A 186 8.99 -10.06 -7.89
CA ALA A 186 10.44 -9.99 -7.81
C ALA A 186 11.14 -11.11 -8.62
N GLY A 187 12.06 -10.74 -9.52
CA GLY A 187 12.82 -11.70 -10.30
C GLY A 187 12.02 -12.55 -11.28
N ILE A 188 10.78 -12.16 -11.64
CA ILE A 188 10.07 -12.75 -12.78
C ILE A 188 10.69 -12.20 -14.06
N PRO A 189 11.12 -13.07 -15.00
CA PRO A 189 11.67 -12.64 -16.27
C PRO A 189 10.70 -11.71 -17.02
N GLY A 190 11.21 -10.57 -17.47
CA GLY A 190 10.43 -9.57 -18.19
C GLY A 190 9.79 -8.49 -17.32
N VAL A 191 9.56 -8.71 -16.03
CA VAL A 191 9.05 -7.65 -15.14
C VAL A 191 10.11 -6.57 -14.95
N VAL A 192 9.72 -5.31 -15.17
CA VAL A 192 10.60 -4.15 -15.02
C VAL A 192 10.75 -3.80 -13.56
N THR A 193 11.97 -3.84 -13.06
CA THR A 193 12.29 -3.51 -11.67
C THR A 193 11.89 -2.08 -11.35
N LYS A 194 11.34 -1.84 -10.16
CA LYS A 194 10.87 -0.53 -9.68
C LYS A 194 9.72 0.09 -10.50
N SER A 195 9.04 -0.71 -11.32
CA SER A 195 7.79 -0.30 -11.96
C SER A 195 6.54 -0.70 -11.16
N GLU A 196 6.72 -1.46 -10.09
CA GLU A 196 5.63 -1.96 -9.25
C GLU A 196 4.88 -0.79 -8.60
N ARG A 197 3.58 -0.85 -8.65
CA ARG A 197 2.66 0.04 -7.95
C ARG A 197 1.61 -0.79 -7.22
N TYR A 198 1.19 -0.32 -6.07
CA TYR A 198 0.01 -0.84 -5.40
C TYR A 198 -1.12 0.20 -5.47
N LEU A 199 -2.30 -0.24 -5.85
CA LEU A 199 -3.50 0.57 -5.86
C LEU A 199 -4.45 0.03 -4.79
N GLY A 200 -4.82 0.89 -3.84
CA GLY A 200 -5.69 0.55 -2.71
C GLY A 200 -7.16 0.38 -3.11
N GLN A 201 -7.53 0.87 -4.29
CA GLN A 201 -8.87 0.72 -4.87
C GLN A 201 -8.83 0.77 -6.39
N SER A 202 -9.88 0.24 -7.03
CA SER A 202 -10.16 0.38 -8.47
C SER A 202 -8.95 0.10 -9.37
N LEU A 203 -8.27 -1.05 -9.14
CA LEU A 203 -7.17 -1.45 -10.00
C LEU A 203 -7.61 -1.44 -11.47
N LEU A 204 -6.79 -0.91 -12.36
CA LEU A 204 -7.13 -0.66 -13.77
C LEU A 204 -8.35 0.28 -13.97
N GLY A 205 -8.73 1.09 -12.96
CA GLY A 205 -9.90 1.96 -13.05
C GLY A 205 -11.25 1.24 -12.90
N TYR A 206 -11.25 -0.07 -12.67
CA TYR A 206 -12.48 -0.84 -12.50
C TYR A 206 -12.83 -1.01 -11.01
N ALA A 207 -14.02 -0.56 -10.61
CA ALA A 207 -14.48 -0.64 -9.22
C ALA A 207 -14.60 -2.08 -8.70
N PHE A 208 -14.84 -3.06 -9.59
CA PHE A 208 -14.87 -4.48 -9.25
C PHE A 208 -13.48 -5.10 -9.04
N PHE A 209 -12.40 -4.45 -9.45
CA PHE A 209 -11.03 -4.80 -9.10
C PHE A 209 -10.59 -3.94 -7.91
N ARG A 210 -10.92 -4.39 -6.72
CA ARG A 210 -10.85 -3.55 -5.51
C ARG A 210 -9.47 -3.00 -5.25
N ARG A 211 -8.47 -3.85 -5.04
CA ARG A 211 -7.09 -3.48 -4.75
C ARG A 211 -6.11 -4.47 -5.35
N GLY A 212 -4.91 -4.02 -5.65
CA GLY A 212 -3.93 -4.92 -6.21
C GLY A 212 -2.63 -4.26 -6.58
N ILE A 213 -1.73 -5.06 -7.09
CA ILE A 213 -0.43 -4.62 -7.61
C ILE A 213 -0.42 -4.69 -9.13
N ILE A 214 0.33 -3.77 -9.74
CA ILE A 214 0.58 -3.73 -11.19
C ILE A 214 2.04 -3.39 -11.42
N ALA A 215 2.63 -3.95 -12.45
CA ALA A 215 4.00 -3.64 -12.87
C ALA A 215 4.13 -3.66 -14.40
N ASP A 216 5.04 -2.86 -14.93
CA ASP A 216 5.42 -2.96 -16.33
C ASP A 216 6.23 -4.25 -16.58
N ALA A 217 6.05 -4.84 -17.76
CA ALA A 217 6.80 -6.00 -18.17
C ALA A 217 7.11 -5.95 -19.68
N MET A 218 8.14 -6.68 -20.09
CA MET A 218 8.49 -6.92 -21.49
C MET A 218 8.19 -8.37 -21.86
N LEU A 219 7.22 -8.60 -22.75
CA LEU A 219 6.85 -9.92 -23.23
C LEU A 219 6.97 -9.96 -24.77
N GLY A 220 7.83 -10.84 -25.30
CA GLY A 220 8.00 -10.97 -26.74
C GLY A 220 8.42 -9.67 -27.45
N GLY A 221 9.12 -8.77 -26.75
CA GLY A 221 9.51 -7.45 -27.27
C GLY A 221 8.44 -6.37 -27.13
N GLU A 222 7.28 -6.69 -26.57
CA GLU A 222 6.21 -5.72 -26.29
C GLU A 222 6.24 -5.23 -24.84
N ARG A 223 5.99 -3.93 -24.64
CA ARG A 223 5.76 -3.37 -23.31
C ARG A 223 4.30 -3.62 -22.91
N VAL A 224 4.11 -4.40 -21.89
CA VAL A 224 2.82 -4.80 -21.33
C VAL A 224 2.75 -4.41 -19.84
N GLN A 225 1.62 -4.67 -19.19
CA GLN A 225 1.51 -4.57 -17.74
C GLN A 225 0.97 -5.88 -17.20
N VAL A 226 1.57 -6.37 -16.12
CA VAL A 226 1.09 -7.53 -15.34
C VAL A 226 0.48 -7.04 -14.05
N PHE A 227 -0.55 -7.72 -13.58
CA PHE A 227 -1.24 -7.31 -12.36
C PHE A 227 -1.75 -8.50 -11.53
N VAL A 228 -1.97 -8.24 -10.24
CA VAL A 228 -2.64 -9.15 -9.32
C VAL A 228 -3.66 -8.35 -8.51
N VAL A 229 -4.93 -8.74 -8.60
CA VAL A 229 -6.00 -8.25 -7.72
C VAL A 229 -6.02 -9.12 -6.46
N PHE A 230 -6.12 -8.51 -5.30
CA PHE A 230 -6.24 -9.18 -4.00
C PHE A 230 -7.68 -9.12 -3.51
N GLU A 231 -8.35 -10.24 -3.48
CA GLU A 231 -9.67 -10.35 -2.88
C GLU A 231 -9.59 -11.07 -1.53
N HIS A 232 -10.65 -10.91 -0.72
CA HIS A 232 -10.68 -11.49 0.63
C HIS A 232 -11.07 -12.98 0.62
N SER A 233 -11.61 -13.49 -0.49
CA SER A 233 -12.01 -14.88 -0.64
C SER A 233 -12.02 -15.31 -2.11
N PRO A 234 -11.97 -16.64 -2.40
CA PRO A 234 -12.15 -17.16 -3.75
C PRO A 234 -13.48 -16.75 -4.39
N ASP A 235 -14.56 -16.68 -3.62
CA ASP A 235 -15.88 -16.27 -4.12
C ASP A 235 -15.89 -14.79 -4.52
N ALA A 236 -15.22 -13.92 -3.75
CA ALA A 236 -15.07 -12.52 -4.10
C ALA A 236 -14.24 -12.35 -5.38
N ALA A 237 -13.15 -13.11 -5.52
CA ALA A 237 -12.35 -13.11 -6.74
C ALA A 237 -13.14 -13.63 -7.93
N ARG A 238 -13.96 -14.67 -7.73
CA ARG A 238 -14.85 -15.17 -8.78
C ARG A 238 -15.88 -14.12 -9.20
N LYS A 239 -16.48 -13.44 -8.23
CA LYS A 239 -17.41 -12.35 -8.52
C LYS A 239 -16.74 -11.24 -9.34
N ALA A 240 -15.56 -10.79 -8.95
CA ALA A 240 -14.81 -9.76 -9.69
C ALA A 240 -14.47 -10.21 -11.13
N PHE A 241 -14.13 -11.50 -11.31
CA PHE A 241 -13.93 -12.07 -12.65
C PHE A 241 -15.22 -12.05 -13.48
N ASP A 242 -16.36 -12.44 -12.91
CA ASP A 242 -17.65 -12.45 -13.59
C ASP A 242 -18.17 -11.04 -13.88
N ASP A 243 -17.91 -10.07 -12.99
CA ASP A 243 -18.22 -8.64 -13.22
C ASP A 243 -17.40 -8.11 -14.42
N TYR A 244 -16.10 -8.44 -14.49
CA TYR A 244 -15.26 -8.05 -15.62
C TYR A 244 -15.72 -8.69 -16.93
N ARG A 245 -16.07 -9.97 -16.91
CA ARG A 245 -16.64 -10.68 -18.06
C ARG A 245 -17.93 -10.02 -18.53
N SER A 246 -18.79 -9.60 -17.60
CA SER A 246 -20.06 -8.93 -17.89
C SER A 246 -19.83 -7.55 -18.52
N TYR A 247 -18.86 -6.80 -18.02
CA TYR A 247 -18.42 -5.53 -18.59
C TYR A 247 -17.96 -5.72 -20.05
N LEU A 248 -17.03 -6.64 -20.32
CA LEU A 248 -16.54 -6.90 -21.67
C LEU A 248 -17.69 -7.29 -22.64
N LYS A 249 -18.64 -8.10 -22.16
CA LYS A 249 -19.82 -8.48 -22.95
C LYS A 249 -20.71 -7.28 -23.26
N ALA A 250 -20.91 -6.39 -22.29
CA ALA A 250 -21.70 -5.16 -22.48
C ALA A 250 -21.07 -4.22 -23.50
N GLU A 251 -19.73 -4.17 -23.55
CA GLU A 251 -18.96 -3.43 -24.55
C GLU A 251 -18.87 -4.14 -25.92
N GLY A 252 -19.59 -5.24 -26.11
CA GLY A 252 -19.64 -5.99 -27.37
C GLY A 252 -18.35 -6.74 -27.70
N GLN A 253 -17.49 -7.00 -26.71
CA GLN A 253 -16.21 -7.67 -26.93
C GLN A 253 -16.37 -9.20 -27.00
N GLU A 254 -15.74 -9.79 -28.00
CA GLU A 254 -15.57 -11.24 -28.06
C GLU A 254 -14.54 -11.70 -27.04
N MET A 255 -14.83 -12.80 -26.34
CA MET A 255 -13.94 -13.37 -25.34
C MET A 255 -13.89 -14.89 -25.43
N ASN A 256 -12.72 -15.44 -25.18
CA ASN A 256 -12.53 -16.87 -25.00
C ASN A 256 -12.34 -17.17 -23.51
N VAL A 257 -13.28 -17.95 -22.95
CA VAL A 257 -13.26 -18.36 -21.54
C VAL A 257 -12.92 -19.83 -21.46
N THR A 258 -11.89 -20.19 -20.68
CA THR A 258 -11.46 -21.58 -20.50
C THR A 258 -11.18 -21.87 -19.03
N GLY A 259 -11.19 -23.16 -18.67
CA GLY A 259 -10.82 -23.60 -17.32
C GLY A 259 -11.96 -24.34 -16.59
N THR A 260 -11.79 -24.47 -15.27
CA THR A 260 -12.67 -25.18 -14.35
C THR A 260 -13.22 -24.23 -13.29
N THR A 261 -14.02 -24.76 -12.34
CA THR A 261 -14.57 -23.98 -11.23
C THR A 261 -13.47 -23.35 -10.37
N ASP A 262 -12.38 -24.05 -10.13
CA ASP A 262 -11.29 -23.60 -9.24
C ASP A 262 -10.26 -22.72 -9.95
N ARG A 263 -10.24 -22.77 -11.28
CA ARG A 263 -9.32 -22.01 -12.11
C ARG A 263 -9.99 -21.69 -13.45
N ILE A 264 -10.35 -20.43 -13.62
CA ILE A 264 -10.95 -19.94 -14.85
C ILE A 264 -10.14 -18.80 -15.43
N SER A 265 -9.98 -18.77 -16.73
CA SER A 265 -9.29 -17.68 -17.43
C SER A 265 -10.11 -17.18 -18.61
N LEU A 266 -9.88 -15.92 -18.97
CA LEU A 266 -10.41 -15.29 -20.17
C LEU A 266 -9.28 -14.61 -20.96
N THR A 267 -9.44 -14.62 -22.29
CA THR A 267 -8.72 -13.75 -23.21
C THR A 267 -9.75 -12.91 -23.97
N ALA A 268 -9.46 -11.63 -24.13
CA ALA A 268 -10.34 -10.69 -24.83
C ALA A 268 -9.54 -9.49 -25.36
N VAL A 269 -10.23 -8.62 -26.09
CA VAL A 269 -9.77 -7.25 -26.34
C VAL A 269 -10.58 -6.33 -25.42
N ASP A 270 -9.88 -5.59 -24.56
CA ASP A 270 -10.51 -4.61 -23.66
C ASP A 270 -10.47 -3.23 -24.34
N PRO A 271 -11.55 -2.45 -24.32
CA PRO A 271 -11.60 -1.12 -24.97
C PRO A 271 -10.52 -0.16 -24.48
N LEU A 272 -10.12 -0.24 -23.19
CA LEU A 272 -9.12 0.62 -22.56
C LEU A 272 -7.71 0.02 -22.60
N TYR A 273 -7.60 -1.32 -22.59
CA TYR A 273 -6.33 -2.00 -22.36
C TYR A 273 -5.89 -2.92 -23.49
N ARG A 274 -6.59 -2.96 -24.62
CA ARG A 274 -6.26 -3.80 -25.80
C ARG A 274 -6.35 -5.30 -25.44
N GLY A 275 -5.40 -6.11 -25.91
CA GLY A 275 -5.37 -7.52 -25.56
C GLY A 275 -5.15 -7.76 -24.06
N VAL A 276 -6.05 -8.54 -23.46
CA VAL A 276 -6.04 -8.87 -22.04
C VAL A 276 -6.10 -10.38 -21.81
N PHE A 277 -5.36 -10.83 -20.82
CA PHE A 277 -5.49 -12.16 -20.24
C PHE A 277 -5.74 -12.01 -18.75
N VAL A 278 -6.77 -12.66 -18.22
CA VAL A 278 -7.10 -12.66 -16.79
C VAL A 278 -7.40 -14.08 -16.35
N GLU A 279 -6.81 -14.52 -15.27
CA GLU A 279 -7.04 -15.81 -14.61
C GLU A 279 -7.49 -15.58 -13.17
N GLN A 280 -8.58 -16.21 -12.75
CA GLN A 280 -8.95 -16.31 -11.34
C GLN A 280 -8.40 -17.61 -10.78
N SER A 281 -7.70 -17.53 -9.63
CA SER A 281 -7.14 -18.66 -8.91
C SER A 281 -7.12 -18.36 -7.40
N GLY A 282 -7.85 -19.14 -6.62
CA GLY A 282 -8.08 -18.84 -5.21
C GLY A 282 -8.64 -17.42 -5.02
N PRO A 283 -8.13 -16.63 -4.05
CA PRO A 283 -8.61 -15.27 -3.79
C PRO A 283 -7.97 -14.20 -4.71
N TYR A 284 -7.38 -14.61 -5.84
CA TYR A 284 -6.63 -13.72 -6.72
C TYR A 284 -7.23 -13.67 -8.13
N LEU A 285 -7.15 -12.47 -8.75
CA LEU A 285 -7.15 -12.37 -10.21
C LEU A 285 -5.75 -11.98 -10.64
N ILE A 286 -5.20 -12.74 -11.59
CA ILE A 286 -3.85 -12.55 -12.10
C ILE A 286 -3.96 -12.29 -13.59
N GLY A 287 -3.30 -11.26 -14.09
CA GLY A 287 -3.45 -10.98 -15.50
C GLY A 287 -2.35 -10.14 -16.11
N ALA A 288 -2.49 -9.94 -17.42
CA ALA A 288 -1.69 -9.00 -18.18
C ALA A 288 -2.56 -8.27 -19.19
N ILE A 289 -2.16 -7.05 -19.50
CA ILE A 289 -2.89 -6.10 -20.37
C ILE A 289 -1.94 -5.44 -21.37
N ARG A 290 -2.51 -4.76 -22.36
CA ARG A 290 -1.80 -4.02 -23.43
C ARG A 290 -1.04 -4.90 -24.40
N MET A 291 -1.47 -6.13 -24.57
CA MET A 291 -0.87 -7.09 -25.49
C MET A 291 -1.47 -7.00 -26.89
N LYS A 292 -0.70 -7.36 -27.91
CA LYS A 292 -1.24 -7.67 -29.25
C LYS A 292 -1.90 -9.03 -29.24
N GLU A 293 -1.21 -10.03 -28.67
CA GLU A 293 -1.67 -11.40 -28.56
C GLU A 293 -1.87 -11.77 -27.08
N ALA A 294 -3.12 -11.84 -26.65
CA ALA A 294 -3.47 -12.07 -25.24
C ALA A 294 -2.94 -13.40 -24.68
N SER A 295 -2.85 -14.43 -25.52
CA SER A 295 -2.37 -15.76 -25.13
C SER A 295 -0.88 -15.77 -24.73
N ALA A 296 -0.09 -14.79 -25.15
CA ALA A 296 1.32 -14.65 -24.80
C ALA A 296 1.55 -14.40 -23.30
N ALA A 297 0.51 -14.00 -22.54
CA ALA A 297 0.61 -13.81 -21.09
C ALA A 297 0.65 -15.10 -20.28
N LYS A 298 0.22 -16.24 -20.82
CA LYS A 298 0.10 -17.49 -20.07
C LYS A 298 1.34 -17.85 -19.24
N PRO A 299 2.57 -17.80 -19.78
CA PRO A 299 3.75 -18.19 -19.00
C PRO A 299 4.03 -17.30 -17.80
N ILE A 300 3.85 -15.97 -17.93
CA ILE A 300 4.10 -15.04 -16.83
C ILE A 300 2.99 -15.12 -15.78
N VAL A 301 1.73 -15.27 -16.19
CA VAL A 301 0.60 -15.46 -15.28
C VAL A 301 0.74 -16.78 -14.50
N GLU A 302 1.21 -17.84 -15.12
CA GLU A 302 1.53 -19.12 -14.46
C GLU A 302 2.58 -18.95 -13.35
N GLN A 303 3.69 -18.26 -13.64
CA GLN A 303 4.73 -17.98 -12.66
C GLN A 303 4.21 -17.15 -11.48
N LEU A 304 3.39 -16.11 -11.75
CA LEU A 304 2.76 -15.30 -10.71
C LEU A 304 1.84 -16.16 -9.84
N ARG A 305 0.99 -16.98 -10.43
CA ARG A 305 0.09 -17.90 -9.74
C ARG A 305 0.83 -18.87 -8.82
N GLU A 306 1.89 -19.52 -9.33
CA GLU A 306 2.67 -20.46 -8.52
C GLU A 306 3.28 -19.81 -7.29
N ARG A 307 3.74 -18.57 -7.41
CA ARG A 307 4.29 -17.81 -6.27
C ARG A 307 3.23 -17.39 -5.28
N LEU A 308 2.03 -17.04 -5.74
CA LEU A 308 0.91 -16.68 -4.86
C LEU A 308 0.39 -17.88 -4.05
N LEU A 309 0.35 -19.06 -4.67
CA LEU A 309 -0.14 -20.28 -4.02
C LEU A 309 0.88 -20.97 -3.10
N LYS A 310 2.16 -20.64 -3.19
CA LYS A 310 3.23 -21.15 -2.30
C LYS A 310 3.36 -20.33 -1.00
N ARG A 311 2.55 -19.29 -0.82
CA ARG A 311 2.49 -18.42 0.37
C ARG A 311 1.46 -18.90 1.36
#